data_aec5bc177500676f5283fc5c8f21e863
#
_entry.id   aec5bc177500676f5283fc5c8f21e863
#
_cell.length_a   1.000
_cell.length_b   1.000
_cell.length_c   1.000
_cell.angle_alpha   90.00
_cell.angle_beta   90.00
_cell.angle_gamma   90.00
#
_symmetry.space_group_name_H-M   'P 1'
#
loop_
_entity.id
_entity.type
_entity.pdbx_description
1 polymer ?
#
loop_
_entity_poly.entity_id
_entity_poly.type
_entity_poly.pdbx_seq_one_letter_code
_entity_poly.pdbx_strand_id
1 'polypeptide(L)'
;VMLGLELDSGPLTRAYSIASANYEENLEFFSIKVENGPLTSRLQNLKLGQKVIMSKKPVGTLVTDDLNPGKRLILLATGTGLAPFISITKDPEVYEKYDEIILIHSVRRASDLAYSEHFRNTLPKDKYLGELVKEKLRYIPTVTRESFALSDRITALIEKEFIDIDPASDRVMICGSQAALTDISNMLNERGFSISPGQGQLGDYVI
;
A
#
# COMPACT_ATOMS: atom_id res chain seq x y z
N VAL A 1 -12.42 -2.25 -2.68
CA VAL A 1 -13.64 -2.92 -3.17
C VAL A 1 -13.87 -4.22 -2.43
N MET A 2 -15.12 -4.73 -2.44
CA MET A 2 -15.41 -6.10 -2.00
C MET A 2 -15.20 -7.03 -3.20
N LEU A 3 -14.31 -8.01 -3.07
CA LEU A 3 -13.98 -9.00 -4.10
C LEU A 3 -14.26 -10.40 -3.57
N GLY A 4 -14.74 -11.33 -4.39
CA GLY A 4 -15.01 -12.70 -3.96
C GLY A 4 -15.58 -13.62 -5.01
N LEU A 5 -16.22 -14.67 -4.54
CA LEU A 5 -16.79 -15.76 -5.33
C LEU A 5 -18.24 -16.03 -4.96
N GLU A 6 -19.05 -16.43 -5.94
CA GLU A 6 -20.36 -17.03 -5.71
C GLU A 6 -20.17 -18.48 -5.30
N LEU A 7 -20.77 -18.85 -4.18
CA LEU A 7 -20.80 -20.22 -3.67
C LEU A 7 -22.24 -20.69 -3.59
N ASP A 8 -22.47 -21.99 -3.46
CA ASP A 8 -23.81 -22.58 -3.26
C ASP A 8 -24.52 -22.00 -2.03
N SER A 9 -23.74 -21.58 -1.01
CA SER A 9 -24.23 -20.93 0.21
C SER A 9 -24.42 -19.41 0.08
N GLY A 10 -24.20 -18.83 -1.10
CA GLY A 10 -24.25 -17.40 -1.37
C GLY A 10 -22.85 -16.77 -1.54
N PRO A 11 -22.79 -15.45 -1.78
CA PRO A 11 -21.56 -14.75 -2.09
C PRO A 11 -20.60 -14.71 -0.90
N LEU A 12 -19.35 -15.10 -1.13
CA LEU A 12 -18.24 -14.97 -0.18
C LEU A 12 -17.30 -13.88 -0.65
N THR A 13 -17.33 -12.71 -0.01
CA THR A 13 -16.51 -11.55 -0.36
C THR A 13 -15.64 -11.07 0.78
N ARG A 14 -14.52 -10.38 0.44
CA ARG A 14 -13.64 -9.67 1.39
C ARG A 14 -13.21 -8.34 0.77
N ALA A 15 -12.81 -7.41 1.62
CA ALA A 15 -12.22 -6.16 1.19
C ALA A 15 -10.84 -6.38 0.56
N TYR A 16 -10.62 -5.79 -0.61
CA TYR A 16 -9.35 -5.79 -1.32
C TYR A 16 -9.04 -4.39 -1.83
N SER A 17 -7.79 -3.99 -1.70
CA SER A 17 -7.26 -2.80 -2.35
C SER A 17 -6.94 -3.12 -3.82
N ILE A 18 -7.24 -2.19 -4.70
CA ILE A 18 -6.89 -2.27 -6.12
C ILE A 18 -5.40 -1.93 -6.25
N ALA A 19 -4.66 -2.74 -7.00
CA ALA A 19 -3.23 -2.57 -7.26
C ALA A 19 -2.95 -1.99 -8.67
N SER A 20 -3.90 -2.10 -9.59
CA SER A 20 -3.83 -1.44 -10.90
C SER A 20 -4.03 0.06 -10.80
N ALA A 21 -3.44 0.81 -11.74
CA ALA A 21 -3.72 2.24 -11.88
C ALA A 21 -5.14 2.49 -12.43
N ASN A 22 -5.62 3.72 -12.25
CA ASN A 22 -6.96 4.14 -12.69
C ASN A 22 -7.14 4.14 -14.22
N TYR A 23 -6.05 4.20 -14.99
CA TYR A 23 -6.04 4.19 -16.46
C TYR A 23 -5.81 2.78 -17.06
N GLU A 24 -5.54 1.76 -16.23
CA GLU A 24 -5.34 0.39 -16.71
C GLU A 24 -6.68 -0.27 -17.04
N GLU A 25 -6.76 -0.99 -18.17
CA GLU A 25 -7.98 -1.68 -18.61
C GLU A 25 -8.37 -2.85 -17.71
N ASN A 26 -7.39 -3.46 -17.04
CA ASN A 26 -7.58 -4.60 -16.16
C ASN A 26 -7.39 -4.20 -14.71
N LEU A 27 -8.27 -4.73 -13.84
CA LEU A 27 -8.08 -4.62 -12.40
C LEU A 27 -7.09 -5.67 -11.91
N GLU A 28 -6.10 -5.20 -11.14
CA GLU A 28 -5.11 -6.04 -10.47
C GLU A 28 -5.36 -6.06 -8.97
N PHE A 29 -5.23 -7.23 -8.35
CA PHE A 29 -5.34 -7.42 -6.91
C PHE A 29 -4.15 -8.21 -6.40
N PHE A 30 -3.53 -7.74 -5.33
CA PHE A 30 -2.44 -8.43 -4.66
C PHE A 30 -2.93 -9.10 -3.39
N SER A 31 -2.77 -10.42 -3.30
CA SER A 31 -3.22 -11.24 -2.17
C SER A 31 -2.21 -12.33 -1.85
N ILE A 32 -2.17 -12.74 -0.58
CA ILE A 32 -1.47 -13.95 -0.15
C ILE A 32 -2.43 -15.12 -0.04
N LYS A 33 -1.90 -16.32 -0.24
CA LYS A 33 -2.57 -17.56 0.11
C LYS A 33 -2.57 -17.73 1.63
N VAL A 34 -3.75 -17.67 2.23
CA VAL A 34 -3.92 -18.05 3.64
C VAL A 34 -4.35 -19.50 3.68
N GLU A 35 -3.55 -20.34 4.34
CA GLU A 35 -3.90 -21.75 4.55
C GLU A 35 -5.22 -21.84 5.31
N ASN A 36 -6.20 -22.60 4.78
CA ASN A 36 -7.57 -22.69 5.29
C ASN A 36 -8.36 -21.36 5.30
N GLY A 37 -7.87 -20.31 4.67
CA GLY A 37 -8.61 -19.07 4.50
C GLY A 37 -9.87 -19.30 3.65
N PRO A 38 -11.06 -18.89 4.10
CA PRO A 38 -12.31 -19.26 3.41
C PRO A 38 -12.39 -18.75 1.97
N LEU A 39 -11.82 -17.60 1.64
CA LEU A 39 -11.80 -17.04 0.29
C LEU A 39 -10.48 -17.30 -0.44
N THR A 40 -9.34 -17.00 0.18
CA THR A 40 -8.02 -17.08 -0.49
C THR A 40 -7.66 -18.51 -0.91
N SER A 41 -8.09 -19.54 -0.16
CA SER A 41 -7.93 -20.95 -0.53
C SER A 41 -8.65 -21.32 -1.83
N ARG A 42 -9.72 -20.58 -2.18
CA ARG A 42 -10.51 -20.74 -3.41
C ARG A 42 -9.97 -19.86 -4.54
N LEU A 43 -9.67 -18.59 -4.26
CA LEU A 43 -9.15 -17.64 -5.26
C LEU A 43 -7.87 -18.17 -5.92
N GLN A 44 -6.98 -18.82 -5.17
CA GLN A 44 -5.74 -19.40 -5.72
C GLN A 44 -5.97 -20.50 -6.78
N ASN A 45 -7.15 -21.09 -6.83
CA ASN A 45 -7.51 -22.17 -7.75
C ASN A 45 -8.29 -21.67 -8.97
N LEU A 46 -8.51 -20.37 -9.08
CA LEU A 46 -9.20 -19.78 -10.23
C LEU A 46 -8.41 -20.01 -11.50
N LYS A 47 -9.15 -20.35 -12.56
CA LYS A 47 -8.61 -20.50 -13.92
C LYS A 47 -9.08 -19.33 -14.77
N LEU A 48 -8.32 -19.04 -15.82
CA LEU A 48 -8.69 -18.03 -16.79
C LEU A 48 -10.13 -18.25 -17.30
N GLY A 49 -10.89 -17.18 -17.40
CA GLY A 49 -12.29 -17.18 -17.82
C GLY A 49 -13.30 -17.44 -16.69
N GLN A 50 -12.87 -17.81 -15.49
CA GLN A 50 -13.78 -17.91 -14.35
C GLN A 50 -14.19 -16.53 -13.82
N LYS A 51 -15.44 -16.43 -13.38
CA LYS A 51 -16.02 -15.18 -12.88
C LYS A 51 -15.70 -14.97 -11.42
N VAL A 52 -15.49 -13.71 -11.06
CA VAL A 52 -15.39 -13.20 -9.68
C VAL A 52 -16.51 -12.20 -9.43
N ILE A 53 -16.93 -12.07 -8.18
CA ILE A 53 -17.85 -11.02 -7.74
C ILE A 53 -17.05 -9.84 -7.28
N MET A 54 -17.45 -8.64 -7.69
CA MET A 54 -16.87 -7.39 -7.23
C MET A 54 -17.98 -6.37 -6.95
N SER A 55 -17.83 -5.60 -5.86
CA SER A 55 -18.74 -4.48 -5.57
C SER A 55 -18.61 -3.38 -6.63
N LYS A 56 -19.75 -2.79 -7.04
CA LYS A 56 -19.76 -1.68 -8.01
C LYS A 56 -19.19 -0.39 -7.43
N LYS A 57 -19.31 -0.18 -6.12
CA LYS A 57 -18.80 1.01 -5.46
C LYS A 57 -17.48 0.69 -4.76
N PRO A 58 -16.42 1.49 -4.96
CA PRO A 58 -15.25 1.45 -4.10
C PRO A 58 -15.66 1.85 -2.67
N VAL A 59 -14.99 1.26 -1.70
CA VAL A 59 -15.14 1.56 -0.27
C VAL A 59 -13.75 1.66 0.33
N GLY A 60 -13.61 2.42 1.39
CA GLY A 60 -12.34 2.61 2.09
C GLY A 60 -11.95 4.08 2.18
N THR A 61 -10.93 4.33 2.98
CA THR A 61 -10.45 5.64 3.40
C THR A 61 -9.02 5.92 2.95
N LEU A 62 -8.36 4.95 2.33
CA LEU A 62 -6.96 5.04 1.93
C LEU A 62 -6.84 5.71 0.56
N VAL A 63 -7.07 7.02 0.52
CA VAL A 63 -6.99 7.87 -0.67
C VAL A 63 -6.18 9.12 -0.39
N THR A 64 -5.45 9.62 -1.38
CA THR A 64 -4.62 10.83 -1.26
C THR A 64 -5.45 12.10 -1.10
N ASP A 65 -6.73 12.07 -1.50
CA ASP A 65 -7.64 13.23 -1.40
C ASP A 65 -8.06 13.54 0.04
N ASP A 66 -7.94 12.57 0.95
CA ASP A 66 -8.21 12.73 2.38
C ASP A 66 -6.97 13.18 3.18
N LEU A 67 -5.87 13.56 2.49
CA LEU A 67 -4.66 14.10 3.09
C LEU A 67 -4.60 15.61 3.00
N ASN A 68 -4.17 16.25 4.09
CA ASN A 68 -3.80 17.66 4.11
C ASN A 68 -2.75 17.97 3.02
N PRO A 69 -2.61 19.22 2.55
CA PRO A 69 -1.48 19.60 1.71
C PRO A 69 -0.14 19.27 2.39
N GLY A 70 0.83 18.77 1.62
CA GLY A 70 2.16 18.39 2.11
C GLY A 70 3.18 18.35 0.99
N LYS A 71 4.46 18.22 1.34
CA LYS A 71 5.57 18.18 0.38
C LYS A 71 5.99 16.73 0.07
N ARG A 72 6.01 15.86 1.09
CA ARG A 72 6.42 14.47 0.93
C ARG A 72 5.25 13.53 1.23
N LEU A 73 5.16 12.44 0.46
CA LEU A 73 4.22 11.37 0.70
C LEU A 73 4.97 10.12 1.17
N ILE A 74 4.62 9.63 2.36
CA ILE A 74 5.25 8.47 2.98
C ILE A 74 4.26 7.32 3.00
N LEU A 75 4.56 6.27 2.26
CA LEU A 75 3.73 5.09 2.07
C LEU A 75 4.30 3.94 2.92
N LEU A 76 3.58 3.52 3.95
CA LEU A 76 4.02 2.51 4.91
C LEU A 76 3.24 1.21 4.73
N ALA A 77 3.87 0.23 4.10
CA ALA A 77 3.28 -1.06 3.76
C ALA A 77 3.80 -2.21 4.62
N THR A 78 2.93 -3.07 5.12
CA THR A 78 3.35 -4.39 5.60
C THR A 78 2.69 -5.51 4.79
N GLY A 79 3.49 -6.47 4.32
CA GLY A 79 3.01 -7.61 3.52
C GLY A 79 2.17 -7.18 2.31
N THR A 80 0.95 -7.69 2.20
CA THR A 80 0.01 -7.35 1.11
C THR A 80 -0.61 -5.96 1.20
N GLY A 81 -0.38 -5.24 2.30
CA GLY A 81 -0.69 -3.80 2.39
C GLY A 81 0.04 -2.94 1.35
N LEU A 82 0.96 -3.54 0.60
CA LEU A 82 1.57 -2.93 -0.58
C LEU A 82 0.56 -2.64 -1.70
N ALA A 83 -0.53 -3.39 -1.80
CA ALA A 83 -1.47 -3.32 -2.93
C ALA A 83 -1.95 -1.90 -3.30
N PRO A 84 -2.48 -1.07 -2.39
CA PRO A 84 -2.90 0.29 -2.74
C PRO A 84 -1.74 1.16 -3.19
N PHE A 85 -0.54 0.93 -2.68
CA PHE A 85 0.64 1.72 -3.01
C PHE A 85 1.23 1.38 -4.37
N ILE A 86 0.98 0.17 -4.90
CA ILE A 86 1.27 -0.15 -6.30
C ILE A 86 0.43 0.74 -7.21
N SER A 87 -0.86 0.90 -6.93
CA SER A 87 -1.76 1.80 -7.67
C SER A 87 -1.33 3.26 -7.56
N ILE A 88 -1.09 3.74 -6.34
CA ILE A 88 -0.69 5.14 -6.06
C ILE A 88 0.63 5.50 -6.76
N THR A 89 1.62 4.62 -6.75
CA THR A 89 2.92 4.88 -7.40
C THR A 89 2.87 4.84 -8.92
N LYS A 90 1.78 4.35 -9.51
CA LYS A 90 1.50 4.44 -10.95
C LYS A 90 0.69 5.68 -11.34
N ASP A 91 0.21 6.47 -10.38
CA ASP A 91 -0.62 7.65 -10.64
C ASP A 91 0.26 8.88 -10.89
N PRO A 92 0.21 9.51 -12.09
CA PRO A 92 0.99 10.72 -12.39
C PRO A 92 0.65 11.89 -11.46
N GLU A 93 -0.60 12.05 -11.04
CA GLU A 93 -1.03 13.16 -10.18
C GLU A 93 -0.31 13.16 -8.82
N VAL A 94 0.09 11.99 -8.33
CA VAL A 94 0.85 11.87 -7.08
C VAL A 94 2.23 12.53 -7.21
N TYR A 95 2.88 12.38 -8.37
CA TYR A 95 4.19 13.01 -8.64
C TYR A 95 4.09 14.52 -8.91
N GLU A 96 2.93 15.00 -9.33
CA GLU A 96 2.66 16.44 -9.45
C GLU A 96 2.42 17.06 -8.07
N LYS A 97 1.73 16.32 -7.17
CA LYS A 97 1.32 16.80 -5.85
C LYS A 97 2.45 16.80 -4.83
N TYR A 98 3.41 15.86 -4.93
CA TYR A 98 4.48 15.69 -3.96
C TYR A 98 5.88 15.85 -4.58
N ASP A 99 6.79 16.44 -3.80
CA ASP A 99 8.20 16.60 -4.18
C ASP A 99 8.98 15.30 -4.04
N GLU A 100 8.64 14.48 -3.04
CA GLU A 100 9.25 13.17 -2.78
C GLU A 100 8.19 12.17 -2.32
N ILE A 101 8.33 10.92 -2.78
CA ILE A 101 7.49 9.78 -2.37
C ILE A 101 8.40 8.71 -1.80
N ILE A 102 8.16 8.32 -0.54
CA ILE A 102 8.94 7.28 0.14
C ILE A 102 8.04 6.08 0.37
N LEU A 103 8.33 4.96 -0.26
CA LEU A 103 7.61 3.71 -0.07
C LEU A 103 8.45 2.73 0.76
N ILE A 104 8.03 2.47 1.99
CA ILE A 104 8.62 1.43 2.85
C ILE A 104 7.75 0.18 2.76
N HIS A 105 8.34 -0.91 2.30
CA HIS A 105 7.67 -2.22 2.23
C HIS A 105 8.32 -3.19 3.20
N SER A 106 7.65 -3.46 4.32
CA SER A 106 8.11 -4.36 5.37
C SER A 106 7.48 -5.75 5.22
N VAL A 107 8.31 -6.77 5.15
CA VAL A 107 7.89 -8.16 5.07
C VAL A 107 8.61 -9.03 6.10
N ARG A 108 8.15 -10.27 6.26
CA ARG A 108 8.80 -11.21 7.19
C ARG A 108 10.05 -11.85 6.60
N ARG A 109 10.00 -12.24 5.32
CA ARG A 109 11.07 -12.93 4.60
C ARG A 109 11.33 -12.25 3.27
N ALA A 110 12.53 -12.36 2.73
CA ALA A 110 12.88 -11.79 1.43
C ALA A 110 12.04 -12.39 0.29
N SER A 111 11.63 -13.66 0.42
CA SER A 111 10.70 -14.31 -0.52
C SER A 111 9.32 -13.64 -0.59
N ASP A 112 8.94 -12.87 0.42
CA ASP A 112 7.66 -12.16 0.50
C ASP A 112 7.72 -10.76 -0.16
N LEU A 113 8.91 -10.31 -0.64
CA LEU A 113 9.12 -9.03 -1.32
C LEU A 113 8.57 -9.06 -2.76
N ALA A 114 7.28 -9.30 -2.89
CA ALA A 114 6.60 -9.15 -4.17
C ALA A 114 6.75 -7.72 -4.70
N TYR A 115 6.74 -7.56 -6.03
CA TYR A 115 6.91 -6.26 -6.72
C TYR A 115 8.24 -5.53 -6.46
N SER A 116 9.22 -6.12 -5.76
CA SER A 116 10.53 -5.49 -5.58
C SER A 116 11.21 -5.19 -6.93
N GLU A 117 11.12 -6.13 -7.87
CA GLU A 117 11.62 -5.95 -9.24
C GLU A 117 10.84 -4.87 -10.00
N HIS A 118 9.52 -4.78 -9.78
CA HIS A 118 8.70 -3.73 -10.36
C HIS A 118 9.17 -2.33 -9.95
N PHE A 119 9.34 -2.09 -8.66
CA PHE A 119 9.78 -0.78 -8.15
C PHE A 119 11.21 -0.43 -8.52
N ARG A 120 12.11 -1.42 -8.60
CA ARG A 120 13.54 -1.19 -8.88
C ARG A 120 13.83 -1.06 -10.37
N ASN A 121 13.15 -1.82 -11.22
CA ASN A 121 13.58 -1.99 -12.60
C ASN A 121 12.46 -1.77 -13.63
N THR A 122 11.20 -2.03 -13.32
CA THR A 122 10.11 -1.91 -14.30
C THR A 122 9.52 -0.51 -14.30
N LEU A 123 9.05 -0.02 -13.16
CA LEU A 123 8.42 1.29 -13.02
C LEU A 123 9.37 2.45 -13.40
N PRO A 124 10.67 2.43 -13.03
CA PRO A 124 11.63 3.45 -13.49
C PRO A 124 11.90 3.46 -15.01
N LYS A 125 11.47 2.43 -15.74
CA LYS A 125 11.57 2.35 -17.20
C LYS A 125 10.26 2.61 -17.90
N ASP A 126 9.20 2.93 -17.16
CA ASP A 126 7.92 3.28 -17.76
C ASP A 126 8.08 4.48 -18.71
N LYS A 127 7.40 4.40 -19.85
CA LYS A 127 7.55 5.41 -20.93
C LYS A 127 7.11 6.81 -20.49
N TYR A 128 6.11 6.89 -19.61
CA TYR A 128 5.48 8.16 -19.23
C TYR A 128 5.88 8.60 -17.82
N LEU A 129 6.02 7.65 -16.88
CA LEU A 129 6.31 7.94 -15.47
C LEU A 129 7.77 7.73 -15.09
N GLY A 130 8.56 7.01 -15.89
CA GLY A 130 9.88 6.55 -15.50
C GLY A 130 10.83 7.63 -15.02
N GLU A 131 10.84 8.81 -15.63
CA GLU A 131 11.69 9.92 -15.18
C GLU A 131 11.22 10.50 -13.84
N LEU A 132 9.93 10.69 -13.65
CA LEU A 132 9.36 11.14 -12.36
C LEU A 132 9.61 10.14 -11.24
N VAL A 133 9.48 8.85 -11.56
CA VAL A 133 9.77 7.75 -10.61
C VAL A 133 11.24 7.78 -10.18
N LYS A 134 12.18 7.93 -11.10
CA LYS A 134 13.61 8.01 -10.79
C LYS A 134 13.96 9.22 -9.92
N GLU A 135 13.30 10.33 -10.17
CA GLU A 135 13.53 11.58 -9.47
C GLU A 135 12.90 11.60 -8.08
N LYS A 136 11.64 11.12 -7.96
CA LYS A 136 10.83 11.37 -6.77
C LYS A 136 10.50 10.13 -5.93
N LEU A 137 10.54 8.90 -6.49
CA LEU A 137 10.19 7.70 -5.75
C LEU A 137 11.40 7.01 -5.13
N ARG A 138 11.37 6.86 -3.80
CA ARG A 138 12.34 6.08 -3.05
C ARG A 138 11.70 4.82 -2.49
N TYR A 139 12.02 3.65 -3.06
CA TYR A 139 11.54 2.35 -2.58
C TYR A 139 12.51 1.74 -1.57
N ILE A 140 12.01 1.42 -0.38
CA ILE A 140 12.79 0.90 0.76
C ILE A 140 12.18 -0.42 1.23
N PRO A 141 12.68 -1.57 0.77
CA PRO A 141 12.29 -2.87 1.31
C PRO A 141 13.00 -3.16 2.63
N THR A 142 12.26 -3.69 3.61
CA THR A 142 12.81 -4.20 4.87
C THR A 142 12.28 -5.58 5.19
N VAL A 143 13.13 -6.44 5.77
CA VAL A 143 12.81 -7.84 6.11
C VAL A 143 13.05 -8.09 7.60
N THR A 144 12.03 -8.57 8.31
CA THR A 144 12.05 -8.56 9.79
C THR A 144 12.41 -9.89 10.45
N ARG A 145 12.49 -11.01 9.70
CA ARG A 145 12.71 -12.35 10.29
C ARG A 145 13.90 -13.11 9.74
N GLU A 146 14.73 -12.48 8.94
CA GLU A 146 15.98 -13.03 8.42
C GLU A 146 16.97 -11.91 8.12
N SER A 147 18.25 -12.25 7.89
CA SER A 147 19.27 -11.27 7.54
C SER A 147 18.97 -10.65 6.17
N PHE A 148 18.93 -9.33 6.13
CA PHE A 148 18.70 -8.55 4.92
C PHE A 148 19.44 -7.22 5.04
N ALA A 149 19.55 -6.48 3.93
CA ALA A 149 20.23 -5.17 3.92
C ALA A 149 19.62 -4.18 4.94
N LEU A 150 18.30 -4.28 5.17
CA LEU A 150 17.57 -3.54 6.18
C LEU A 150 16.60 -4.51 6.89
N SER A 151 16.77 -4.72 8.19
CA SER A 151 16.05 -5.77 8.95
C SER A 151 15.20 -5.24 10.10
N ASP A 152 14.89 -3.95 10.10
CA ASP A 152 14.09 -3.30 11.12
C ASP A 152 12.58 -3.26 10.76
N ARG A 153 11.73 -3.13 11.77
CA ARG A 153 10.32 -2.77 11.61
C ARG A 153 10.21 -1.31 11.18
N ILE A 154 9.10 -0.93 10.56
CA ILE A 154 8.84 0.45 10.11
C ILE A 154 8.98 1.45 11.26
N THR A 155 8.40 1.17 12.42
CA THR A 155 8.51 2.05 13.61
C THR A 155 9.95 2.25 14.02
N ALA A 156 10.73 1.19 14.07
CA ALA A 156 12.15 1.26 14.44
C ALA A 156 13.00 2.05 13.41
N LEU A 157 12.66 2.00 12.12
CA LEU A 157 13.32 2.81 11.09
C LEU A 157 13.07 4.30 11.30
N ILE A 158 11.88 4.66 11.72
CA ILE A 158 11.50 6.04 12.01
C ILE A 158 12.09 6.50 13.35
N GLU A 159 12.06 5.65 14.39
CA GLU A 159 12.66 5.93 15.70
C GLU A 159 14.19 6.12 15.63
N LYS A 160 14.87 5.37 14.78
CA LYS A 160 16.32 5.46 14.51
C LYS A 160 16.69 6.58 13.53
N GLU A 161 15.73 7.40 13.13
CA GLU A 161 15.93 8.50 12.17
C GLU A 161 16.50 8.04 10.82
N PHE A 162 16.31 6.76 10.45
CA PHE A 162 16.63 6.30 9.10
C PHE A 162 15.76 7.00 8.05
N ILE A 163 14.53 7.32 8.45
CA ILE A 163 13.62 8.23 7.76
C ILE A 163 13.11 9.20 8.81
N ASP A 164 13.51 10.44 8.68
CA ASP A 164 12.93 11.54 9.44
C ASP A 164 11.55 11.88 8.89
N ILE A 165 10.57 12.10 9.80
CA ILE A 165 9.19 12.48 9.45
C ILE A 165 8.77 13.73 10.24
N ASP A 166 8.16 14.69 9.53
CA ASP A 166 7.75 15.98 10.05
C ASP A 166 6.27 16.24 9.74
N PRO A 167 5.38 16.37 10.75
CA PRO A 167 3.96 16.64 10.53
C PRO A 167 3.69 17.97 9.79
N ALA A 168 4.62 18.90 9.82
CA ALA A 168 4.48 20.16 9.10
C ALA A 168 4.55 19.99 7.57
N SER A 169 5.30 18.99 7.08
CA SER A 169 5.57 18.82 5.65
C SER A 169 5.17 17.47 5.07
N ASP A 170 5.04 16.44 5.89
CA ASP A 170 4.83 15.08 5.43
C ASP A 170 3.38 14.64 5.53
N ARG A 171 2.98 13.77 4.59
CA ARG A 171 1.70 13.07 4.63
C ARG A 171 1.94 11.59 4.58
N VAL A 172 1.17 10.82 5.36
CA VAL A 172 1.45 9.40 5.55
C VAL A 172 0.24 8.56 5.16
N MET A 173 0.47 7.47 4.47
CA MET A 173 -0.54 6.44 4.19
C MET A 173 -0.05 5.10 4.75
N ILE A 174 -0.91 4.41 5.49
CA ILE A 174 -0.54 3.16 6.16
C ILE A 174 -1.47 2.05 5.69
N CYS A 175 -0.89 0.93 5.23
CA CYS A 175 -1.66 -0.27 4.91
C CYS A 175 -0.92 -1.53 5.34
N GLY A 176 -1.63 -2.47 5.99
CA GLY A 176 -1.01 -3.71 6.42
C GLY A 176 -1.75 -4.45 7.52
N SER A 177 -1.02 -5.17 8.36
CA SER A 177 -1.61 -5.91 9.47
C SER A 177 -2.16 -4.97 10.55
N GLN A 178 -3.22 -5.39 11.25
CA GLN A 178 -3.83 -4.60 12.32
C GLN A 178 -2.81 -4.15 13.38
N ALA A 179 -1.88 -5.03 13.77
CA ALA A 179 -0.83 -4.68 14.72
C ALA A 179 0.07 -3.55 14.19
N ALA A 180 0.47 -3.62 12.90
CA ALA A 180 1.29 -2.57 12.30
C ALA A 180 0.52 -1.24 12.19
N LEU A 181 -0.78 -1.27 11.81
CA LEU A 181 -1.62 -0.08 11.78
C LEU A 181 -1.67 0.58 13.17
N THR A 182 -1.89 -0.20 14.23
CA THR A 182 -1.95 0.31 15.60
C THR A 182 -0.60 0.91 16.04
N ASP A 183 0.50 0.16 15.87
CA ASP A 183 1.84 0.60 16.31
C ASP A 183 2.26 1.90 15.59
N ILE A 184 2.07 1.95 14.26
CA ILE A 184 2.46 3.11 13.45
C ILE A 184 1.54 4.32 13.76
N SER A 185 0.23 4.12 13.90
CA SER A 185 -0.71 5.20 14.23
C SER A 185 -0.38 5.83 15.58
N ASN A 186 -0.08 5.00 16.60
CA ASN A 186 0.33 5.51 17.91
C ASN A 186 1.58 6.38 17.81
N MET A 187 2.61 5.88 17.11
CA MET A 187 3.86 6.63 16.90
C MET A 187 3.63 7.95 16.14
N LEU A 188 2.78 7.96 15.10
CA LEU A 188 2.46 9.17 14.36
C LEU A 188 1.71 10.19 15.23
N ASN A 189 0.73 9.74 16.02
CA ASN A 189 -0.01 10.59 16.95
C ASN A 189 0.92 11.21 18.01
N GLU A 190 1.87 10.44 18.56
CA GLU A 190 2.88 10.94 19.52
C GLU A 190 3.81 11.98 18.89
N ARG A 191 4.00 11.93 17.56
CA ARG A 191 4.78 12.90 16.79
C ARG A 191 3.97 14.09 16.28
N GLY A 192 2.68 14.17 16.61
CA GLY A 192 1.82 15.31 16.29
C GLY A 192 1.09 15.20 14.95
N PHE A 193 1.11 14.05 14.27
CA PHE A 193 0.27 13.82 13.10
C PHE A 193 -1.18 13.55 13.51
N SER A 194 -2.14 14.04 12.75
CA SER A 194 -3.57 13.80 12.93
C SER A 194 -4.12 12.82 11.89
N ILE A 195 -4.87 11.80 12.34
CA ILE A 195 -5.56 10.89 11.43
C ILE A 195 -6.71 11.58 10.73
N SER A 196 -6.93 11.27 9.44
CA SER A 196 -8.19 11.61 8.77
C SER A 196 -9.36 10.93 9.49
N PRO A 197 -10.38 11.65 9.90
CA PRO A 197 -11.52 11.06 10.63
C PRO A 197 -12.39 10.16 9.77
N GLY A 198 -12.29 10.24 8.44
CA GLY A 198 -13.06 9.42 7.51
C GLY A 198 -13.11 10.02 6.11
N GLN A 199 -13.79 9.33 5.22
CA GLN A 199 -13.88 9.71 3.80
C GLN A 199 -14.33 11.16 3.61
N GLY A 200 -13.56 11.91 2.79
CA GLY A 200 -13.81 13.34 2.50
C GLY A 200 -13.39 14.28 3.64
N GLN A 201 -12.67 13.81 4.64
CA GLN A 201 -12.14 14.62 5.74
C GLN A 201 -10.62 14.57 5.75
N LEU A 202 -9.99 15.73 5.84
CA LEU A 202 -8.54 15.83 5.76
C LEU A 202 -7.84 15.43 7.07
N GLY A 203 -6.70 14.78 6.95
CA GLY A 203 -5.78 14.46 8.01
C GLY A 203 -4.34 14.48 7.52
N ASP A 204 -3.38 14.32 8.43
CA ASP A 204 -1.98 14.22 8.07
C ASP A 204 -1.64 12.78 7.67
N TYR A 205 -2.48 11.82 8.10
CA TYR A 205 -2.37 10.45 7.64
C TYR A 205 -3.72 9.74 7.48
N VAL A 206 -3.73 8.68 6.65
CA VAL A 206 -4.86 7.78 6.37
C VAL A 206 -4.46 6.31 6.55
N ILE A 207 -5.46 5.45 6.90
CA ILE A 207 -5.28 4.00 7.09
C ILE A 207 -6.35 3.20 6.35
#